data_b52ef10048c6cdbf303fab8c6c346854
#
_entry.id   b52ef10048c6cdbf303fab8c6c346854
#
_cell.length_a   1.000
_cell.length_b   1.000
_cell.length_c   1.000
_cell.angle_alpha   90.00
_cell.angle_beta   90.00
_cell.angle_gamma   90.00
#
_symmetry.space_group_name_H-M   'P 1'
#
loop_
_entity.id
_entity.type
_entity.pdbx_description
1 polymer ?
#
loop_
_entity_poly.entity_id
_entity_poly.type
_entity_poly.pdbx_seq_one_letter_code
_entity_poly.pdbx_strand_id
1 'polypeptide(L)'
;MNNVPFKTSNHPHVYKEADMDEGGVKLKIAVVYGLANANKICDEVAAGTYNFIEVMTCPGGCVNGGGTIRFRGNYLNATSKRFEVLERADENSPVRQSHNNPMVKELYDEFLGEPNSHKAHQLLHTSYDDRSKTPAVPSIRHVWKKIQLG
;
A
#
# COMPACT_ATOMS: atom_id res chain seq x y z
N MET A 1 13.12 -15.03 1.89
CA MET A 1 12.22 -14.54 0.82
C MET A 1 13.08 -13.83 -0.20
N ASN A 2 13.14 -14.34 -1.40
CA ASN A 2 13.85 -13.68 -2.49
C ASN A 2 13.05 -12.48 -2.96
N ASN A 3 13.75 -11.46 -3.45
CA ASN A 3 13.10 -10.31 -4.09
C ASN A 3 12.12 -10.80 -5.15
N VAL A 4 10.84 -10.52 -4.97
CA VAL A 4 9.83 -10.86 -5.96
C VAL A 4 9.94 -9.85 -7.11
N PRO A 5 10.34 -10.26 -8.31
CA PRO A 5 10.43 -9.36 -9.43
C PRO A 5 9.01 -8.99 -9.89
N PHE A 6 8.58 -7.77 -9.61
CA PHE A 6 7.35 -7.26 -10.20
C PHE A 6 7.56 -7.01 -11.69
N LYS A 7 6.75 -7.68 -12.52
CA LYS A 7 6.64 -7.36 -13.93
C LYS A 7 5.85 -6.06 -14.06
N THR A 8 6.45 -5.06 -14.67
CA THR A 8 5.74 -3.84 -15.01
C THR A 8 4.73 -4.18 -16.11
N SER A 9 3.47 -3.89 -15.91
CA SER A 9 2.47 -3.93 -16.99
C SER A 9 2.87 -2.92 -18.09
N ASN A 10 2.28 -3.03 -19.28
CA ASN A 10 2.42 -2.02 -20.34
C ASN A 10 2.00 -0.60 -19.89
N HIS A 11 1.48 -0.49 -18.66
CA HIS A 11 1.08 0.76 -18.01
C HIS A 11 1.67 0.82 -16.59
N PRO A 12 2.98 1.11 -16.44
CA PRO A 12 3.69 1.05 -15.14
C PRO A 12 3.11 1.97 -14.05
N HIS A 13 2.30 2.96 -14.44
CA HIS A 13 1.63 3.88 -13.51
C HIS A 13 0.18 3.45 -13.17
N VAL A 14 -0.29 2.34 -13.72
CA VAL A 14 -1.64 1.80 -13.50
C VAL A 14 -1.59 0.66 -12.51
N TYR A 15 -0.83 -0.37 -12.81
CA TYR A 15 -0.61 -1.50 -11.91
C TYR A 15 0.69 -2.25 -12.24
N LYS A 16 1.20 -2.98 -11.23
CA LYS A 16 2.32 -3.91 -11.35
C LYS A 16 1.84 -5.30 -10.93
N GLU A 17 2.37 -6.34 -11.53
CA GLU A 17 2.07 -7.74 -11.20
C GLU A 17 3.32 -8.49 -10.81
N ALA A 18 3.15 -9.50 -9.97
CA ALA A 18 4.18 -10.46 -9.64
C ALA A 18 3.59 -11.86 -9.51
N ASP A 19 4.31 -12.84 -10.03
CA ASP A 19 4.08 -14.25 -9.78
C ASP A 19 5.08 -14.72 -8.74
N MET A 20 4.59 -15.35 -7.67
CA MET A 20 5.41 -15.93 -6.60
C MET A 20 5.19 -17.42 -6.52
N ASP A 21 6.22 -18.17 -6.15
CA ASP A 21 6.11 -19.55 -5.71
C ASP A 21 6.70 -19.65 -4.30
N GLU A 22 5.86 -19.93 -3.33
CA GLU A 22 6.26 -20.07 -1.93
C GLU A 22 5.86 -21.46 -1.45
N GLY A 23 6.86 -22.32 -1.31
CA GLY A 23 6.64 -23.69 -0.85
C GLY A 23 5.76 -24.53 -1.77
N GLY A 24 5.78 -24.30 -3.08
CA GLY A 24 4.93 -24.97 -4.07
C GLY A 24 3.55 -24.37 -4.25
N VAL A 25 3.22 -23.30 -3.52
CA VAL A 25 1.99 -22.53 -3.70
C VAL A 25 2.26 -21.38 -4.65
N LYS A 26 1.60 -21.39 -5.81
CA LYS A 26 1.69 -20.31 -6.79
C LYS A 26 0.75 -19.19 -6.41
N LEU A 27 1.28 -17.99 -6.23
CA LEU A 27 0.53 -16.80 -5.88
C LEU A 27 0.70 -15.75 -6.98
N LYS A 28 -0.39 -15.18 -7.44
CA LYS A 28 -0.39 -14.02 -8.33
C LYS A 28 -0.81 -12.78 -7.53
N ILE A 29 0.04 -11.77 -7.56
CA ILE A 29 -0.10 -10.55 -6.78
C ILE A 29 -0.19 -9.36 -7.71
N ALA A 30 -1.03 -8.37 -7.39
CA ALA A 30 -1.08 -7.10 -8.10
C ALA A 30 -0.98 -5.91 -7.13
N VAL A 31 -0.35 -4.83 -7.59
CA VAL A 31 -0.32 -3.52 -6.91
C VAL A 31 -0.92 -2.50 -7.85
N VAL A 32 -2.04 -1.89 -7.47
CA VAL A 32 -2.83 -0.96 -8.29
C VAL A 32 -2.64 0.45 -7.78
N TYR A 33 -2.36 1.38 -8.68
CA TYR A 33 -2.14 2.79 -8.37
C TYR A 33 -3.33 3.66 -8.79
N GLY A 34 -3.98 4.28 -7.80
CA GLY A 34 -5.15 5.14 -7.98
C GLY A 34 -6.48 4.38 -8.03
N LEU A 35 -7.49 4.90 -7.33
CA LEU A 35 -8.80 4.27 -7.23
C LEU A 35 -9.51 4.10 -8.57
N ALA A 36 -9.30 5.01 -9.53
CA ALA A 36 -9.87 4.87 -10.86
C ALA A 36 -9.36 3.62 -11.61
N ASN A 37 -8.15 3.16 -11.28
CA ASN A 37 -7.57 1.96 -11.86
C ASN A 37 -8.03 0.69 -11.13
N ALA A 38 -8.46 0.80 -9.87
CA ALA A 38 -8.99 -0.34 -9.14
C ALA A 38 -10.22 -0.95 -9.86
N ASN A 39 -11.10 -0.11 -10.44
CA ASN A 39 -12.24 -0.58 -11.21
C ASN A 39 -11.84 -1.43 -12.42
N LYS A 40 -10.70 -1.15 -13.03
CA LYS A 40 -10.22 -1.91 -14.20
C LYS A 40 -9.80 -3.34 -13.86
N ILE A 41 -9.41 -3.57 -12.61
CA ILE A 41 -8.97 -4.89 -12.16
C ILE A 41 -10.10 -5.67 -11.46
N CYS A 42 -11.25 -5.03 -11.19
CA CYS A 42 -12.36 -5.66 -10.48
C CYS A 42 -12.89 -6.92 -11.20
N ASP A 43 -12.97 -6.90 -12.52
CA ASP A 43 -13.45 -8.06 -13.28
C ASP A 43 -12.47 -9.24 -13.19
N GLU A 44 -11.17 -8.95 -13.19
CA GLU A 44 -10.11 -9.95 -13.02
C GLU A 44 -10.07 -10.49 -11.58
N VAL A 45 -10.39 -9.65 -10.60
CA VAL A 45 -10.58 -10.06 -9.20
C VAL A 45 -11.77 -11.02 -9.08
N ALA A 46 -12.89 -10.68 -9.68
CA ALA A 46 -14.10 -11.51 -9.67
C ALA A 46 -13.86 -12.87 -10.37
N ALA A 47 -12.99 -12.91 -11.37
CA ALA A 47 -12.57 -14.13 -12.04
C ALA A 47 -11.55 -14.97 -11.22
N GLY A 48 -11.09 -14.49 -10.05
CA GLY A 48 -10.13 -15.19 -9.22
C GLY A 48 -8.69 -15.20 -9.78
N THR A 49 -8.36 -14.22 -10.63
CA THR A 49 -7.04 -14.14 -11.29
C THR A 49 -5.92 -13.87 -10.30
N TYR A 50 -6.20 -13.11 -9.24
CA TYR A 50 -5.21 -12.71 -8.23
C TYR A 50 -5.52 -13.31 -6.86
N ASN A 51 -4.45 -13.69 -6.16
CA ASN A 51 -4.52 -14.16 -4.78
C ASN A 51 -4.43 -13.00 -3.77
N PHE A 52 -3.72 -11.92 -4.14
CA PHE A 52 -3.56 -10.74 -3.32
C PHE A 52 -3.49 -9.48 -4.20
N ILE A 53 -4.18 -8.42 -3.78
CA ILE A 53 -4.19 -7.13 -4.48
C ILE A 53 -4.03 -6.02 -3.46
N GLU A 54 -3.00 -5.18 -3.65
CA GLU A 54 -2.83 -3.93 -2.94
C GLU A 54 -3.36 -2.78 -3.79
N VAL A 55 -4.27 -1.98 -3.22
CA VAL A 55 -4.80 -0.80 -3.89
C VAL A 55 -4.30 0.46 -3.20
N MET A 56 -3.44 1.21 -3.88
CA MET A 56 -2.98 2.52 -3.43
C MET A 56 -3.90 3.62 -3.95
N THR A 57 -4.41 4.46 -3.05
CA THR A 57 -5.38 5.52 -3.40
C THR A 57 -4.83 6.54 -4.38
N CYS A 58 -3.56 6.92 -4.20
CA CYS A 58 -2.94 7.97 -5.01
C CYS A 58 -2.51 7.46 -6.39
N PRO A 59 -2.76 8.20 -7.48
CA PRO A 59 -2.21 7.88 -8.79
C PRO A 59 -0.69 7.83 -8.75
N GLY A 60 -0.10 6.73 -9.23
CA GLY A 60 1.35 6.50 -9.14
C GLY A 60 1.86 6.12 -7.75
N GLY A 61 0.94 5.82 -6.80
CA GLY A 61 1.29 5.35 -5.46
C GLY A 61 1.76 6.44 -4.51
N CYS A 62 2.43 6.03 -3.43
CA CYS A 62 2.82 6.91 -2.32
C CYS A 62 3.79 8.02 -2.70
N VAL A 63 4.52 7.92 -3.81
CA VAL A 63 5.41 8.96 -4.32
C VAL A 63 4.69 10.25 -4.72
N ASN A 64 3.37 10.17 -4.87
CA ASN A 64 2.49 11.30 -5.20
C ASN A 64 1.42 11.53 -4.13
N GLY A 65 1.56 10.93 -2.97
CA GLY A 65 0.64 11.07 -1.85
C GLY A 65 0.68 12.44 -1.18
N GLY A 66 -0.18 12.61 -0.19
CA GLY A 66 -0.21 13.82 0.64
C GLY A 66 1.14 14.04 1.33
N GLY A 67 1.58 15.29 1.38
CA GLY A 67 2.90 15.65 1.92
C GLY A 67 4.03 15.67 0.90
N THR A 68 3.84 15.12 -0.32
CA THR A 68 4.84 15.28 -1.38
C THR A 68 4.71 16.63 -2.06
N ILE A 69 5.83 17.16 -2.55
CA ILE A 69 5.87 18.43 -3.29
C ILE A 69 5.05 18.31 -4.56
N ARG A 70 4.10 19.20 -4.76
CA ARG A 70 3.32 19.26 -6.00
C ARG A 70 4.19 19.71 -7.15
N PHE A 71 4.14 18.97 -8.24
CA PHE A 71 4.84 19.30 -9.46
C PHE A 71 3.90 20.02 -10.45
N ARG A 72 4.35 21.18 -10.93
CA ARG A 72 3.64 21.95 -11.97
C ARG A 72 4.28 21.64 -13.32
N GLY A 73 3.84 20.59 -13.99
CA GLY A 73 4.41 20.17 -15.26
C GLY A 73 4.01 18.75 -15.63
N ASN A 74 4.88 18.05 -16.34
CA ASN A 74 4.62 16.66 -16.72
C ASN A 74 4.64 15.75 -15.49
N TYR A 75 3.46 15.48 -14.97
CA TYR A 75 3.22 14.67 -13.78
C TYR A 75 3.79 13.25 -13.92
N LEU A 76 3.63 12.61 -15.07
CA LEU A 76 4.12 11.24 -15.28
C LEU A 76 5.64 11.17 -15.20
N ASN A 77 6.33 12.15 -15.78
CA ASN A 77 7.79 12.22 -15.73
C ASN A 77 8.27 12.44 -14.27
N ALA A 78 7.62 13.32 -13.52
CA ALA A 78 7.95 13.54 -12.10
C ALA A 78 7.74 12.27 -11.28
N THR A 79 6.67 11.53 -11.54
CA THR A 79 6.37 10.25 -10.88
C THR A 79 7.46 9.22 -11.15
N SER A 80 7.84 9.03 -12.42
CA SER A 80 8.90 8.08 -12.78
C SER A 80 10.22 8.41 -12.09
N LYS A 81 10.61 9.68 -12.08
CA LYS A 81 11.82 10.10 -11.40
C LYS A 81 11.82 9.88 -9.89
N ARG A 82 10.68 10.07 -9.25
CA ARG A 82 10.51 9.77 -7.82
C ARG A 82 10.63 8.28 -7.54
N PHE A 83 10.03 7.44 -8.39
CA PHE A 83 10.19 5.99 -8.29
C PHE A 83 11.65 5.58 -8.43
N GLU A 84 12.35 6.04 -9.45
CA GLU A 84 13.77 5.74 -9.66
C GLU A 84 14.62 6.06 -8.43
N VAL A 85 14.36 7.19 -7.76
CA VAL A 85 15.10 7.59 -6.55
C VAL A 85 14.81 6.63 -5.40
N LEU A 86 13.54 6.26 -5.18
CA LEU A 86 13.16 5.36 -4.09
C LEU A 86 13.63 3.93 -4.35
N GLU A 87 13.50 3.43 -5.56
CA GLU A 87 13.99 2.11 -5.95
C GLU A 87 15.52 2.02 -5.73
N ARG A 88 16.25 3.03 -6.16
CA ARG A 88 17.70 3.09 -5.93
C ARG A 88 18.06 3.17 -4.44
N ALA A 89 17.30 3.91 -3.65
CA ALA A 89 17.52 3.98 -2.21
C ALA A 89 17.25 2.64 -1.54
N ASP A 90 16.21 1.93 -1.93
CA ASP A 90 15.87 0.61 -1.43
C ASP A 90 16.95 -0.42 -1.84
N GLU A 91 17.35 -0.44 -3.12
CA GLU A 91 18.37 -1.35 -3.64
C GLU A 91 19.72 -1.18 -2.92
N ASN A 92 20.08 0.04 -2.57
CA ASN A 92 21.32 0.34 -1.85
C ASN A 92 21.19 0.20 -0.32
N SER A 93 20.00 -0.11 0.19
CA SER A 93 19.80 -0.33 1.62
C SER A 93 20.45 -1.64 2.07
N PRO A 94 21.26 -1.64 3.13
CA PRO A 94 21.87 -2.85 3.67
C PRO A 94 20.83 -3.82 4.26
N VAL A 95 19.67 -3.31 4.65
CA VAL A 95 18.55 -4.09 5.19
C VAL A 95 17.29 -3.76 4.42
N ARG A 96 16.87 -4.66 3.54
CA ARG A 96 15.68 -4.47 2.69
C ARG A 96 14.43 -5.16 3.23
N GLN A 97 14.58 -6.07 4.15
CA GLN A 97 13.48 -6.86 4.71
C GLN A 97 13.40 -6.62 6.21
N SER A 98 12.21 -6.31 6.71
CA SER A 98 11.98 -5.98 8.12
C SER A 98 12.41 -7.11 9.08
N HIS A 99 12.16 -8.36 8.70
CA HIS A 99 12.57 -9.52 9.51
C HIS A 99 14.09 -9.74 9.60
N ASN A 100 14.87 -9.06 8.75
CA ASN A 100 16.33 -9.05 8.81
C ASN A 100 16.88 -7.82 9.56
N ASN A 101 16.02 -6.89 9.95
CA ASN A 101 16.42 -5.72 10.71
C ASN A 101 16.74 -6.12 12.16
N PRO A 102 17.99 -5.87 12.65
CA PRO A 102 18.37 -6.21 14.01
C PRO A 102 17.47 -5.58 15.09
N MET A 103 17.06 -4.32 14.90
CA MET A 103 16.17 -3.64 15.85
C MET A 103 14.79 -4.27 15.91
N VAL A 104 14.28 -4.78 14.79
CA VAL A 104 13.00 -5.51 14.76
C VAL A 104 13.13 -6.83 15.51
N LYS A 105 14.23 -7.56 15.33
CA LYS A 105 14.51 -8.79 16.07
C LYS A 105 14.58 -8.54 17.57
N GLU A 106 15.36 -7.55 17.97
CA GLU A 106 15.49 -7.12 19.39
C GLU A 106 14.12 -6.79 20.00
N LEU A 107 13.28 -6.03 19.27
CA LEU A 107 11.91 -5.70 19.71
C LEU A 107 11.05 -6.95 19.94
N TYR A 108 11.17 -7.95 19.08
CA TYR A 108 10.46 -9.21 19.26
C TYR A 108 11.03 -10.01 20.43
N ASP A 109 12.34 -10.15 20.52
CA ASP A 109 13.01 -10.92 21.55
C ASP A 109 12.77 -10.35 22.95
N GLU A 110 12.81 -9.02 23.10
CA GLU A 110 12.68 -8.36 24.41
C GLU A 110 11.24 -8.02 24.80
N PHE A 111 10.36 -7.75 23.84
CA PHE A 111 9.05 -7.18 24.14
C PHE A 111 7.86 -7.93 23.55
N LEU A 112 7.85 -8.21 22.24
CA LEU A 112 6.69 -8.76 21.56
C LEU A 112 6.58 -10.28 21.67
N GLY A 113 7.70 -10.97 21.91
CA GLY A 113 7.81 -12.43 21.83
C GLY A 113 7.89 -12.91 20.39
N GLU A 114 7.38 -14.08 20.10
CA GLU A 114 7.42 -14.64 18.74
C GLU A 114 6.48 -13.88 17.79
N PRO A 115 6.80 -13.83 16.47
CA PRO A 115 5.87 -13.36 15.45
C PRO A 115 4.51 -14.08 15.56
N ASN A 116 3.43 -13.31 15.49
CA ASN A 116 2.04 -13.77 15.71
C ASN A 116 1.74 -14.26 17.15
N SER A 117 2.60 -14.01 18.13
CA SER A 117 2.25 -14.19 19.52
C SER A 117 0.99 -13.37 19.88
N HIS A 118 0.28 -13.78 20.93
CA HIS A 118 -0.92 -13.04 21.39
C HIS A 118 -0.61 -11.55 21.64
N LYS A 119 0.54 -11.24 22.25
CA LYS A 119 0.96 -9.87 22.53
C LYS A 119 1.26 -9.10 21.25
N ALA A 120 2.00 -9.70 20.30
CA ALA A 120 2.29 -9.09 19.01
C ALA A 120 0.99 -8.83 18.24
N HIS A 121 0.06 -9.79 18.22
CA HIS A 121 -1.23 -9.62 17.57
C HIS A 121 -2.03 -8.47 18.19
N GLN A 122 -2.14 -8.43 19.52
CA GLN A 122 -2.88 -7.38 20.23
C GLN A 122 -2.33 -5.97 20.00
N LEU A 123 -1.01 -5.82 19.89
CA LEU A 123 -0.37 -4.51 19.76
C LEU A 123 -0.18 -4.06 18.31
N LEU A 124 0.00 -4.97 17.38
CA LEU A 124 0.35 -4.64 15.99
C LEU A 124 -0.83 -4.76 15.03
N HIS A 125 -1.89 -5.47 15.38
CA HIS A 125 -3.07 -5.62 14.54
C HIS A 125 -4.21 -4.72 14.99
N THR A 126 -4.86 -4.10 14.02
CA THR A 126 -6.03 -3.27 14.26
C THR A 126 -7.30 -4.09 14.08
N SER A 127 -8.21 -3.99 15.04
CA SER A 127 -9.59 -4.49 14.89
C SER A 127 -10.50 -3.34 14.45
N TYR A 128 -11.55 -3.68 13.71
CA TYR A 128 -12.52 -2.70 13.22
C TYR A 128 -13.89 -2.97 13.82
N ASP A 129 -14.53 -1.92 14.33
CA ASP A 129 -15.90 -1.98 14.80
C ASP A 129 -16.88 -1.80 13.63
N ASP A 130 -18.04 -2.47 13.71
CA ASP A 130 -19.14 -2.24 12.78
C ASP A 130 -19.70 -0.81 12.96
N ARG A 131 -19.49 0.01 11.96
CA ARG A 131 -19.98 1.41 11.92
C ARG A 131 -21.24 1.58 11.08
N SER A 132 -21.89 0.54 10.66
CA SER A 132 -23.12 0.61 9.86
C SER A 132 -24.25 1.39 10.55
N LYS A 133 -24.26 1.38 11.89
CA LYS A 133 -25.22 2.10 12.75
C LYS A 133 -24.70 3.44 13.27
N THR A 134 -23.46 3.83 12.96
CA THR A 134 -22.91 5.10 13.41
C THR A 134 -23.43 6.20 12.49
N PRO A 135 -24.04 7.28 13.02
CA PRO A 135 -24.47 8.40 12.20
C PRO A 135 -23.29 8.94 11.39
N ALA A 136 -23.51 9.19 10.09
CA ALA A 136 -22.49 9.78 9.25
C ALA A 136 -22.06 11.13 9.85
N VAL A 137 -20.77 11.31 10.09
CA VAL A 137 -20.23 12.60 10.49
C VAL A 137 -20.55 13.60 9.38
N PRO A 138 -21.24 14.73 9.69
CA PRO A 138 -21.54 15.72 8.67
C PRO A 138 -20.27 16.13 7.95
N SER A 139 -20.29 16.10 6.62
CA SER A 139 -19.12 16.53 5.86
C SER A 139 -18.76 17.97 6.23
N ILE A 140 -17.48 18.29 6.22
CA ILE A 140 -16.98 19.66 6.52
C ILE A 140 -17.75 20.73 5.72
N ARG A 141 -18.20 20.41 4.50
CA ARG A 141 -19.08 21.30 3.70
C ARG A 141 -20.39 21.67 4.39
N HIS A 142 -21.00 20.76 5.16
CA HIS A 142 -22.23 21.04 5.90
C HIS A 142 -21.98 21.93 7.13
N VAL A 143 -20.81 21.77 7.76
CA VAL A 143 -20.41 22.63 8.89
C VAL A 143 -20.13 24.06 8.41
N TRP A 144 -19.41 24.24 7.30
CA TRP A 144 -19.14 25.56 6.73
C TRP A 144 -20.41 26.31 6.27
N LYS A 145 -21.39 25.60 5.69
CA LYS A 145 -22.67 26.22 5.33
C LYS A 145 -23.44 26.76 6.55
N LYS A 146 -23.36 26.04 7.68
CA LYS A 146 -24.02 26.55 8.94
C LYS A 146 -23.32 27.77 9.53
N ILE A 147 -22.00 27.88 9.38
CA ILE A 147 -21.22 29.00 9.91
C ILE A 147 -21.42 30.27 9.08
N GLN A 148 -21.72 30.16 7.79
CA GLN A 148 -21.97 31.34 6.91
C GLN A 148 -23.40 31.85 6.95
N LEU A 149 -24.33 31.15 7.59
CA LEU A 149 -25.75 31.51 7.66
C LEU A 149 -26.20 31.94 9.08
N GLY A 150 -25.29 32.04 10.03
CA GLY A 150 -25.47 32.62 11.37
C GLY A 150 -24.68 33.90 11.51
#